data_68d404fe86eee37936bba552e5ccbd26
#
_entry.id   68d404fe86eee37936bba552e5ccbd26
#
_cell.length_a   1.000
_cell.length_b   1.000
_cell.length_c   1.000
_cell.angle_alpha   90.00
_cell.angle_beta   90.00
_cell.angle_gamma   90.00
#
_symmetry.space_group_name_H-M   'P 1'
#
loop_
_entity.id
_entity.type
_entity.pdbx_description
1 polymer ?
#
loop_
_entity_poly.entity_id
_entity_poly.type
_entity_poly.pdbx_seq_one_letter_code
_entity_poly.pdbx_strand_id
1 'polypeptide(L)'
;MSKTVELARHLSTLNINNMYKTDFYWTWDKTDDEIDAIFTVADALRDLRERNKSTRVFDSGLGISIFRDNSTRTRFSFASACNLLGLEVQDLDEKKSQIAHGETVRETANMVSFMADVIGIRDDMFIGEGHKYQKTFMDAVKEGYRDGILEQQPTLVNLQCDVDHPPQCMADMLHVIHYFGGVENLKGKKVAMTWAYSPSYGQPLSVPQGVIGLFTRFGMDVTLAHPEGYDVMPEVEEVARKNCEKYGSKFHKTNSMAEAFKDADIVYPKSWASYAAMEERTKLYAAGDKEGIDALEKRLLAQNAQHKDWACTEEMMKLTKDGKALYLHCLPADITGLSCAEGEVDNSVFDRYIVPLYKQASYKPYIIAAMIFMAQVKDPVKALMELDETKDTRKKF
;
A
#
# COMPACT_ATOMS: atom_id res chain seq x y z
N MET A 1 -22.05 -24.33 3.95
CA MET A 1 -20.70 -24.21 3.41
C MET A 1 -20.08 -22.99 4.09
N SER A 2 -18.82 -23.05 4.50
CA SER A 2 -18.16 -21.88 5.11
C SER A 2 -17.80 -20.84 4.06
N LYS A 3 -17.65 -19.58 4.48
CA LYS A 3 -17.20 -18.49 3.61
C LYS A 3 -15.80 -18.79 3.02
N THR A 4 -14.89 -19.37 3.81
CA THR A 4 -13.57 -19.79 3.31
C THR A 4 -13.67 -20.78 2.15
N VAL A 5 -14.55 -21.78 2.23
CA VAL A 5 -14.74 -22.76 1.14
C VAL A 5 -15.32 -22.10 -0.11
N GLU A 6 -16.24 -21.14 0.03
CA GLU A 6 -16.77 -20.37 -1.10
C GLU A 6 -15.68 -19.55 -1.78
N LEU A 7 -14.84 -18.87 -0.99
CA LEU A 7 -13.70 -18.10 -1.47
C LEU A 7 -12.63 -18.99 -2.13
N ALA A 8 -12.33 -20.16 -1.56
CA ALA A 8 -11.41 -21.12 -2.19
C ALA A 8 -11.92 -21.64 -3.54
N ARG A 9 -13.24 -21.84 -3.68
CA ARG A 9 -13.85 -22.19 -4.97
C ARG A 9 -13.76 -21.03 -5.97
N HIS A 10 -14.00 -19.80 -5.53
CA HIS A 10 -13.80 -18.63 -6.38
C HIS A 10 -12.34 -18.53 -6.84
N LEU A 11 -11.39 -18.68 -5.91
CA LEU A 11 -9.96 -18.68 -6.24
C LEU A 11 -9.59 -19.73 -7.30
N SER A 12 -10.25 -20.90 -7.30
CA SER A 12 -10.00 -21.95 -8.30
C SER A 12 -10.44 -21.59 -9.73
N THR A 13 -11.23 -20.53 -9.89
CA THR A 13 -11.67 -20.03 -11.20
C THR A 13 -10.72 -18.99 -11.81
N LEU A 14 -9.77 -18.47 -11.01
CA LEU A 14 -8.86 -17.40 -11.42
C LEU A 14 -7.56 -17.96 -12.03
N ASN A 15 -6.98 -17.22 -12.96
CA ASN A 15 -5.67 -17.54 -13.53
C ASN A 15 -4.56 -17.03 -12.62
N ILE A 16 -4.10 -17.87 -11.70
CA ILE A 16 -3.07 -17.55 -10.70
C ILE A 16 -1.73 -18.26 -10.94
N ASN A 17 -1.54 -18.83 -12.12
CA ASN A 17 -0.39 -19.69 -12.43
C ASN A 17 0.98 -19.02 -12.25
N ASN A 18 1.04 -17.70 -12.35
CA ASN A 18 2.27 -16.94 -12.27
C ASN A 18 2.54 -16.33 -10.88
N MET A 19 1.72 -16.62 -9.86
CA MET A 19 1.88 -15.99 -8.54
C MET A 19 2.90 -16.72 -7.65
N TYR A 20 3.01 -18.04 -7.78
CA TYR A 20 3.94 -18.83 -6.96
C TYR A 20 5.40 -18.45 -7.26
N LYS A 21 6.18 -18.15 -6.23
CA LYS A 21 7.57 -17.70 -6.28
C LYS A 21 7.77 -16.42 -7.11
N THR A 22 6.76 -15.55 -7.14
CA THR A 22 6.82 -14.26 -7.83
C THR A 22 6.79 -13.10 -6.83
N ASP A 23 7.60 -12.06 -7.10
CA ASP A 23 7.67 -10.85 -6.31
C ASP A 23 6.44 -9.96 -6.55
N PHE A 24 6.05 -9.21 -5.52
CA PHE A 24 5.02 -8.20 -5.63
C PHE A 24 5.64 -6.80 -5.56
N TYR A 25 5.82 -6.14 -6.72
CA TYR A 25 6.35 -4.78 -6.80
C TYR A 25 5.25 -3.72 -6.85
N TRP A 26 4.40 -3.72 -7.89
CA TRP A 26 3.37 -2.71 -8.14
C TRP A 26 2.01 -3.35 -8.40
N THR A 27 0.95 -2.66 -8.05
CA THR A 27 -0.42 -3.17 -8.25
C THR A 27 -0.77 -3.28 -9.73
N TRP A 28 -0.29 -2.37 -10.57
CA TRP A 28 -0.58 -2.37 -12.02
C TRP A 28 0.25 -3.36 -12.82
N ASP A 29 1.27 -3.98 -12.25
CA ASP A 29 1.99 -5.11 -12.88
C ASP A 29 1.21 -6.43 -12.74
N LYS A 30 0.16 -6.46 -11.94
CA LYS A 30 -0.64 -7.66 -11.68
C LYS A 30 -1.87 -7.72 -12.59
N THR A 31 -2.25 -8.90 -13.02
CA THR A 31 -3.50 -9.15 -13.75
C THR A 31 -4.71 -8.93 -12.85
N ASP A 32 -5.92 -8.87 -13.46
CA ASP A 32 -7.17 -8.74 -12.69
C ASP A 32 -7.39 -9.95 -11.79
N ASP A 33 -7.10 -11.16 -12.29
CA ASP A 33 -7.20 -12.40 -11.54
C ASP A 33 -6.21 -12.45 -10.37
N GLU A 34 -4.98 -11.94 -10.55
CA GLU A 34 -3.98 -11.88 -9.47
C GLU A 34 -4.38 -10.89 -8.37
N ILE A 35 -4.96 -9.75 -8.72
CA ILE A 35 -5.50 -8.79 -7.73
C ILE A 35 -6.69 -9.38 -7.00
N ASP A 36 -7.64 -10.01 -7.71
CA ASP A 36 -8.81 -10.68 -7.11
C ASP A 36 -8.37 -11.83 -6.18
N ALA A 37 -7.36 -12.60 -6.58
CA ALA A 37 -6.79 -13.66 -5.74
C ALA A 37 -6.27 -13.13 -4.39
N ILE A 38 -5.58 -11.99 -4.38
CA ILE A 38 -5.12 -11.35 -3.13
C ILE A 38 -6.31 -10.97 -2.24
N PHE A 39 -7.35 -10.34 -2.79
CA PHE A 39 -8.54 -9.99 -2.00
C PHE A 39 -9.28 -11.22 -1.49
N THR A 40 -9.42 -12.23 -2.34
CA THR A 40 -10.07 -13.50 -1.99
C THR A 40 -9.35 -14.22 -0.84
N VAL A 41 -8.03 -14.31 -0.91
CA VAL A 41 -7.22 -14.94 0.16
C VAL A 41 -7.22 -14.09 1.43
N ALA A 42 -7.14 -12.77 1.31
CA ALA A 42 -7.22 -11.87 2.47
C ALA A 42 -8.55 -12.07 3.25
N ASP A 43 -9.67 -12.16 2.53
CA ASP A 43 -10.98 -12.40 3.14
C ASP A 43 -11.11 -13.83 3.70
N ALA A 44 -10.52 -14.84 3.05
CA ALA A 44 -10.52 -16.20 3.57
C ALA A 44 -9.73 -16.31 4.88
N LEU A 45 -8.55 -15.69 4.96
CA LEU A 45 -7.74 -15.64 6.19
C LEU A 45 -8.47 -14.90 7.32
N ARG A 46 -9.21 -13.83 6.99
CA ARG A 46 -10.05 -13.12 7.97
C ARG A 46 -11.18 -14.01 8.48
N ASP A 47 -11.91 -14.68 7.60
CA ASP A 47 -13.01 -15.60 7.99
C ASP A 47 -12.50 -16.72 8.89
N LEU A 48 -11.38 -17.35 8.53
CA LEU A 48 -10.75 -18.39 9.37
C LEU A 48 -10.44 -17.85 10.78
N ARG A 49 -9.84 -16.66 10.87
CA ARG A 49 -9.49 -16.05 12.16
C ARG A 49 -10.73 -15.67 12.97
N GLU A 50 -11.76 -15.11 12.35
CA GLU A 50 -13.04 -14.77 13.00
C GLU A 50 -13.72 -16.00 13.59
N ARG A 51 -13.61 -17.15 12.90
CA ARG A 51 -14.10 -18.46 13.36
C ARG A 51 -13.15 -19.20 14.31
N ASN A 52 -12.11 -18.53 14.80
CA ASN A 52 -11.07 -19.11 15.69
C ASN A 52 -10.28 -20.27 15.07
N LYS A 53 -10.20 -20.39 13.74
CA LYS A 53 -9.36 -21.36 13.05
C LYS A 53 -7.91 -20.89 12.97
N SER A 54 -6.98 -21.85 12.91
CA SER A 54 -5.58 -21.56 12.58
C SER A 54 -5.47 -21.12 11.10
N THR A 55 -4.59 -20.16 10.85
CA THR A 55 -4.25 -19.69 9.49
C THR A 55 -2.81 -20.08 9.10
N ARG A 56 -2.16 -20.91 9.93
CA ARG A 56 -0.75 -21.29 9.75
C ARG A 56 -0.61 -22.26 8.58
N VAL A 57 0.13 -21.87 7.57
CA VAL A 57 0.55 -22.72 6.43
C VAL A 57 2.03 -23.07 6.52
N PHE A 58 2.75 -22.45 7.46
CA PHE A 58 4.14 -22.73 7.78
C PHE A 58 4.24 -23.21 9.23
N ASP A 59 5.01 -24.27 9.46
CA ASP A 59 5.35 -24.73 10.82
C ASP A 59 6.55 -23.97 11.38
N SER A 60 7.42 -23.45 10.48
CA SER A 60 8.59 -22.65 10.80
C SER A 60 8.96 -21.79 9.59
N GLY A 61 9.95 -20.94 9.73
CA GLY A 61 10.45 -20.07 8.67
C GLY A 61 10.54 -18.62 9.10
N LEU A 62 11.12 -17.79 8.25
CA LEU A 62 11.49 -16.42 8.59
C LEU A 62 11.00 -15.43 7.53
N GLY A 63 10.28 -14.42 7.99
CA GLY A 63 10.03 -13.18 7.25
C GLY A 63 11.04 -12.11 7.68
N ILE A 64 11.67 -11.44 6.73
CA ILE A 64 12.59 -10.34 7.01
C ILE A 64 11.99 -9.03 6.53
N SER A 65 11.97 -8.02 7.41
CA SER A 65 11.57 -6.67 7.04
C SER A 65 12.77 -5.72 6.99
N ILE A 66 12.79 -4.87 5.98
CA ILE A 66 13.78 -3.82 5.79
C ILE A 66 13.04 -2.49 5.66
N PHE A 67 13.21 -1.61 6.63
CA PHE A 67 12.59 -0.30 6.65
C PHE A 67 13.66 0.79 6.57
N ARG A 68 13.79 1.40 5.41
CA ARG A 68 14.71 2.52 5.18
C ARG A 68 14.09 3.86 5.52
N ASP A 69 12.77 3.87 5.77
CA ASP A 69 12.05 5.00 6.37
C ASP A 69 11.15 4.55 7.52
N ASN A 70 10.79 5.49 8.38
CA ASN A 70 10.00 5.22 9.59
C ASN A 70 8.57 4.77 9.26
N SER A 71 8.13 3.72 9.91
CA SER A 71 6.75 3.24 9.82
C SER A 71 6.35 2.45 11.05
N THR A 72 5.23 2.80 11.65
CA THR A 72 4.63 2.01 12.73
C THR A 72 3.67 0.96 12.15
N ARG A 73 2.66 1.37 11.40
CA ARG A 73 1.59 0.48 10.95
C ARG A 73 2.06 -0.59 9.97
N THR A 74 2.86 -0.22 8.98
CA THR A 74 3.34 -1.20 7.99
C THR A 74 4.28 -2.21 8.61
N ARG A 75 5.13 -1.78 9.55
CA ARG A 75 6.02 -2.67 10.32
C ARG A 75 5.23 -3.72 11.10
N PHE A 76 4.23 -3.28 11.90
CA PHE A 76 3.36 -4.19 12.63
C PHE A 76 2.45 -5.03 11.72
N SER A 77 2.00 -4.47 10.59
CA SER A 77 1.18 -5.22 9.63
C SER A 77 1.96 -6.36 8.98
N PHE A 78 3.23 -6.15 8.62
CA PHE A 78 4.09 -7.20 8.08
C PHE A 78 4.36 -8.28 9.13
N ALA A 79 4.72 -7.89 10.34
CA ALA A 79 4.96 -8.84 11.44
C ALA A 79 3.69 -9.65 11.75
N SER A 80 2.52 -9.01 11.78
CA SER A 80 1.25 -9.69 11.98
C SER A 80 0.91 -10.65 10.83
N ALA A 81 1.18 -10.26 9.58
CA ALA A 81 0.96 -11.10 8.40
C ALA A 81 1.83 -12.38 8.43
N CYS A 82 3.12 -12.24 8.71
CA CYS A 82 4.03 -13.37 8.86
C CYS A 82 3.56 -14.30 9.98
N ASN A 83 3.24 -13.75 11.16
CA ASN A 83 2.77 -14.54 12.29
C ASN A 83 1.43 -15.26 12.02
N LEU A 84 0.49 -14.62 11.28
CA LEU A 84 -0.75 -15.27 10.85
C LEU A 84 -0.46 -16.56 10.06
N LEU A 85 0.55 -16.54 9.21
CA LEU A 85 0.91 -17.65 8.35
C LEU A 85 1.86 -18.67 9.02
N GLY A 86 2.44 -18.35 10.17
CA GLY A 86 3.32 -19.24 10.92
C GLY A 86 4.81 -18.94 10.80
N LEU A 87 5.16 -17.81 10.18
CA LEU A 87 6.55 -17.35 10.09
C LEU A 87 6.93 -16.50 11.31
N GLU A 88 8.18 -16.61 11.74
CA GLU A 88 8.83 -15.64 12.63
C GLU A 88 9.24 -14.39 11.83
N VAL A 89 9.51 -13.28 12.52
CA VAL A 89 9.92 -12.03 11.89
C VAL A 89 11.22 -11.50 12.48
N GLN A 90 12.14 -11.15 11.58
CA GLN A 90 13.35 -10.41 11.92
C GLN A 90 13.35 -9.08 11.16
N ASP A 91 13.44 -7.98 11.88
CA ASP A 91 13.60 -6.66 11.30
C ASP A 91 15.08 -6.32 11.14
N LEU A 92 15.49 -5.99 9.90
CA LEU A 92 16.86 -5.59 9.58
C LEU A 92 17.01 -4.08 9.75
N ASP A 93 17.70 -3.68 10.80
CA ASP A 93 18.11 -2.30 11.02
C ASP A 93 19.49 -2.09 10.35
N GLU A 94 19.53 -1.38 9.22
CA GLU A 94 20.76 -1.13 8.47
C GLU A 94 21.84 -0.44 9.31
N LYS A 95 21.44 0.41 10.29
CA LYS A 95 22.39 1.11 11.17
C LYS A 95 23.06 0.19 12.17
N LYS A 96 22.46 -0.97 12.47
CA LYS A 96 22.97 -1.99 13.38
C LYS A 96 23.49 -3.23 12.67
N SER A 97 23.57 -3.20 11.33
CA SER A 97 24.04 -4.29 10.49
C SER A 97 25.41 -3.97 9.90
N GLN A 98 26.03 -4.96 9.23
CA GLN A 98 27.30 -4.77 8.53
C GLN A 98 27.18 -3.83 7.31
N ILE A 99 25.96 -3.49 6.87
CA ILE A 99 25.72 -2.46 5.85
C ILE A 99 26.34 -1.12 6.30
N ALA A 100 26.27 -0.78 7.57
CA ALA A 100 26.93 0.40 8.14
C ALA A 100 28.47 0.38 7.99
N HIS A 101 29.07 -0.79 7.75
CA HIS A 101 30.50 -1.00 7.56
C HIS A 101 30.88 -1.33 6.11
N GLY A 102 29.97 -1.12 5.15
CA GLY A 102 30.24 -1.26 3.71
C GLY A 102 29.86 -2.61 3.10
N GLU A 103 29.04 -3.42 3.79
CA GLU A 103 28.46 -4.61 3.18
C GLU A 103 27.60 -4.21 1.98
N THR A 104 27.80 -4.89 0.85
CA THR A 104 27.06 -4.57 -0.39
C THR A 104 25.63 -5.11 -0.34
N VAL A 105 24.72 -4.53 -1.14
CA VAL A 105 23.33 -5.03 -1.29
C VAL A 105 23.34 -6.51 -1.69
N ARG A 106 24.24 -6.93 -2.56
CA ARG A 106 24.37 -8.33 -3.00
C ARG A 106 24.75 -9.27 -1.84
N GLU A 107 25.69 -8.85 -1.01
CA GLU A 107 26.09 -9.63 0.18
C GLU A 107 24.94 -9.71 1.16
N THR A 108 24.36 -8.57 1.54
CA THR A 108 23.23 -8.52 2.47
C THR A 108 22.08 -9.41 1.98
N ALA A 109 21.70 -9.29 0.69
CA ALA A 109 20.60 -10.05 0.11
C ALA A 109 20.82 -11.58 0.27
N ASN A 110 22.02 -12.09 0.00
CA ASN A 110 22.33 -13.50 0.19
C ASN A 110 22.42 -13.88 1.68
N MET A 111 23.11 -13.08 2.50
CA MET A 111 23.34 -13.41 3.92
C MET A 111 22.04 -13.49 4.72
N VAL A 112 21.08 -12.60 4.47
CA VAL A 112 19.78 -12.61 5.20
C VAL A 112 18.82 -13.63 4.60
N SER A 113 19.05 -14.11 3.38
CA SER A 113 18.10 -14.97 2.66
C SER A 113 18.32 -16.48 2.85
N PHE A 114 19.38 -16.91 3.54
CA PHE A 114 19.66 -18.33 3.73
C PHE A 114 18.48 -19.14 4.30
N MET A 115 17.70 -18.56 5.19
CA MET A 115 16.57 -19.21 5.84
C MET A 115 15.27 -18.37 5.72
N ALA A 116 15.28 -17.34 4.89
CA ALA A 116 14.10 -16.49 4.72
C ALA A 116 13.13 -17.07 3.69
N ASP A 117 11.84 -16.93 3.96
CA ASP A 117 10.75 -17.28 3.03
C ASP A 117 10.20 -16.04 2.32
N VAL A 118 10.23 -14.89 3.00
CA VAL A 118 9.71 -13.63 2.47
C VAL A 118 10.55 -12.44 2.92
N ILE A 119 10.72 -11.50 2.01
CA ILE A 119 11.39 -10.21 2.25
C ILE A 119 10.36 -9.09 2.08
N GLY A 120 10.17 -8.30 3.10
CA GLY A 120 9.36 -7.09 3.04
C GLY A 120 10.26 -5.85 3.02
N ILE A 121 10.20 -5.03 1.97
CA ILE A 121 11.04 -3.82 1.86
C ILE A 121 10.17 -2.58 1.77
N ARG A 122 10.47 -1.58 2.62
CA ARG A 122 9.98 -0.21 2.49
C ARG A 122 11.15 0.73 2.26
N ASP A 123 11.10 1.43 1.11
CA ASP A 123 12.02 2.50 0.74
C ASP A 123 11.30 3.53 -0.14
N ASP A 124 10.76 4.58 0.47
CA ASP A 124 9.88 5.56 -0.18
C ASP A 124 10.40 7.02 -0.09
N MET A 125 11.63 7.19 0.38
CA MET A 125 12.18 8.53 0.63
C MET A 125 12.62 9.29 -0.63
N PHE A 126 13.18 8.56 -1.62
CA PHE A 126 13.83 9.16 -2.78
C PHE A 126 13.27 8.57 -4.07
N ILE A 127 12.67 9.44 -4.91
CA ILE A 127 12.11 9.03 -6.20
C ILE A 127 13.22 8.45 -7.10
N GLY A 128 12.93 7.33 -7.76
CA GLY A 128 13.88 6.59 -8.59
C GLY A 128 14.77 5.60 -7.84
N GLU A 129 14.87 5.68 -6.51
CA GLU A 129 15.81 4.85 -5.74
C GLU A 129 15.13 3.68 -4.99
N GLY A 130 13.92 3.86 -4.47
CA GLY A 130 13.28 2.84 -3.64
C GLY A 130 12.97 1.56 -4.41
N HIS A 131 12.29 1.66 -5.53
CA HIS A 131 12.02 0.52 -6.40
C HIS A 131 13.33 -0.11 -6.94
N LYS A 132 14.30 0.72 -7.31
CA LYS A 132 15.61 0.26 -7.77
C LYS A 132 16.33 -0.56 -6.69
N TYR A 133 16.27 -0.13 -5.42
CA TYR A 133 16.83 -0.89 -4.31
C TYR A 133 16.15 -2.26 -4.17
N GLN A 134 14.82 -2.30 -4.19
CA GLN A 134 14.04 -3.54 -4.14
C GLN A 134 14.44 -4.50 -5.28
N LYS A 135 14.55 -3.98 -6.49
CA LYS A 135 14.98 -4.74 -7.67
C LYS A 135 16.40 -5.30 -7.50
N THR A 136 17.35 -4.45 -7.11
CA THR A 136 18.76 -4.85 -6.92
C THR A 136 18.86 -5.94 -5.85
N PHE A 137 18.11 -5.81 -4.75
CA PHE A 137 18.09 -6.80 -3.68
C PHE A 137 17.57 -8.15 -4.19
N MET A 138 16.41 -8.17 -4.85
CA MET A 138 15.77 -9.41 -5.31
C MET A 138 16.49 -10.04 -6.51
N ASP A 139 17.11 -9.25 -7.35
CA ASP A 139 17.95 -9.79 -8.44
C ASP A 139 19.17 -10.55 -7.86
N ALA A 140 19.77 -10.03 -6.77
CA ALA A 140 20.83 -10.73 -6.05
C ALA A 140 20.35 -12.01 -5.36
N VAL A 141 19.14 -12.02 -4.79
CA VAL A 141 18.50 -13.23 -4.23
C VAL A 141 18.29 -14.29 -5.31
N LYS A 142 17.74 -13.90 -6.46
CA LYS A 142 17.51 -14.82 -7.59
C LYS A 142 18.81 -15.38 -8.17
N GLU A 143 19.84 -14.55 -8.28
CA GLU A 143 21.17 -14.98 -8.68
C GLU A 143 21.73 -16.00 -7.68
N GLY A 144 21.69 -15.71 -6.38
CA GLY A 144 22.14 -16.60 -5.32
C GLY A 144 21.41 -17.95 -5.31
N TYR A 145 20.10 -17.95 -5.55
CA TYR A 145 19.33 -19.19 -5.68
C TYR A 145 19.72 -19.98 -6.94
N ARG A 146 19.80 -19.32 -8.10
CA ARG A 146 20.22 -19.94 -9.35
C ARG A 146 21.62 -20.57 -9.28
N ASP A 147 22.54 -19.90 -8.60
CA ASP A 147 23.94 -20.30 -8.51
C ASP A 147 24.19 -21.31 -7.36
N GLY A 148 23.14 -21.73 -6.64
CA GLY A 148 23.19 -22.73 -5.59
C GLY A 148 23.73 -22.21 -4.25
N ILE A 149 23.78 -20.90 -4.05
CA ILE A 149 24.15 -20.27 -2.77
C ILE A 149 22.98 -20.39 -1.78
N LEU A 150 21.77 -20.16 -2.27
CA LEU A 150 20.53 -20.26 -1.49
C LEU A 150 19.79 -21.56 -1.82
N GLU A 151 19.32 -22.26 -0.79
CA GLU A 151 18.57 -23.51 -0.96
C GLU A 151 17.07 -23.24 -1.24
N GLN A 152 16.55 -22.07 -0.84
CA GLN A 152 15.22 -21.60 -1.14
C GLN A 152 15.24 -20.21 -1.78
N GLN A 153 14.16 -19.86 -2.45
CA GLN A 153 13.96 -18.54 -3.04
C GLN A 153 12.89 -17.78 -2.22
N PRO A 154 13.29 -16.85 -1.35
CA PRO A 154 12.33 -15.91 -0.77
C PRO A 154 11.73 -15.00 -1.84
N THR A 155 10.54 -14.48 -1.58
CA THR A 155 9.85 -13.53 -2.47
C THR A 155 9.68 -12.18 -1.82
N LEU A 156 9.57 -11.13 -2.63
CA LEU A 156 9.38 -9.76 -2.17
C LEU A 156 7.90 -9.45 -1.95
N VAL A 157 7.62 -8.77 -0.84
CA VAL A 157 6.46 -7.89 -0.71
C VAL A 157 6.97 -6.44 -0.65
N ASN A 158 6.62 -5.65 -1.66
CA ASN A 158 6.83 -4.21 -1.62
C ASN A 158 5.94 -3.59 -0.53
N LEU A 159 6.53 -3.25 0.61
CA LEU A 159 5.80 -2.65 1.74
C LEU A 159 5.47 -1.17 1.52
N GLN A 160 6.25 -0.49 0.74
CA GLN A 160 6.09 0.82 0.11
C GLN A 160 7.38 1.17 -0.62
N CYS A 161 7.30 1.61 -1.85
CA CYS A 161 8.43 2.24 -2.54
C CYS A 161 8.08 3.70 -2.92
N ASP A 162 8.99 4.34 -3.62
CA ASP A 162 8.83 5.69 -4.17
C ASP A 162 7.66 5.81 -5.16
N VAL A 163 7.27 4.70 -5.82
CA VAL A 163 6.27 4.68 -6.90
C VAL A 163 4.89 4.21 -6.43
N ASP A 164 4.83 3.10 -5.70
CA ASP A 164 3.56 2.48 -5.26
C ASP A 164 3.61 2.05 -3.79
N HIS A 165 2.44 1.97 -3.16
CA HIS A 165 2.25 1.41 -1.82
C HIS A 165 1.18 0.29 -1.85
N PRO A 166 1.49 -0.88 -2.45
CA PRO A 166 0.52 -1.94 -2.69
C PRO A 166 -0.29 -2.36 -1.46
N PRO A 167 0.33 -2.60 -0.26
CA PRO A 167 -0.43 -3.00 0.92
C PRO A 167 -1.43 -1.95 1.39
N GLN A 168 -1.17 -0.66 1.13
CA GLN A 168 -2.08 0.42 1.50
C GLN A 168 -3.23 0.51 0.52
N CYS A 169 -2.95 0.75 -0.77
CA CYS A 169 -4.03 0.97 -1.74
C CYS A 169 -4.92 -0.27 -1.93
N MET A 170 -4.37 -1.49 -1.77
CA MET A 170 -5.17 -2.72 -1.77
C MET A 170 -6.00 -2.89 -0.49
N ALA A 171 -5.49 -2.50 0.68
CA ALA A 171 -6.28 -2.47 1.90
C ALA A 171 -7.42 -1.44 1.82
N ASP A 172 -7.15 -0.27 1.24
CA ASP A 172 -8.15 0.77 0.98
C ASP A 172 -9.24 0.26 0.04
N MET A 173 -8.84 -0.40 -1.06
CA MET A 173 -9.78 -0.97 -2.02
C MET A 173 -10.62 -2.10 -1.41
N LEU A 174 -10.01 -3.00 -0.64
CA LEU A 174 -10.76 -4.08 0.03
C LEU A 174 -11.78 -3.50 1.03
N HIS A 175 -11.40 -2.44 1.75
CA HIS A 175 -12.34 -1.70 2.60
C HIS A 175 -13.50 -1.12 1.78
N VAL A 176 -13.22 -0.47 0.65
CA VAL A 176 -14.22 0.11 -0.26
C VAL A 176 -15.16 -0.97 -0.80
N ILE A 177 -14.64 -2.12 -1.23
CA ILE A 177 -15.44 -3.27 -1.68
C ILE A 177 -16.42 -3.69 -0.58
N HIS A 178 -15.95 -3.86 0.65
CA HIS A 178 -16.80 -4.24 1.78
C HIS A 178 -17.79 -3.15 2.19
N TYR A 179 -17.37 -1.88 2.14
CA TYR A 179 -18.23 -0.76 2.51
C TYR A 179 -19.42 -0.59 1.56
N PHE A 180 -19.21 -0.78 0.27
CA PHE A 180 -20.27 -0.68 -0.75
C PHE A 180 -20.95 -2.03 -1.07
N GLY A 181 -20.57 -3.10 -0.40
CA GLY A 181 -21.26 -4.39 -0.46
C GLY A 181 -20.93 -5.27 -1.66
N GLY A 182 -19.79 -5.02 -2.34
CA GLY A 182 -19.29 -5.85 -3.44
C GLY A 182 -18.64 -5.05 -4.57
N VAL A 183 -17.82 -5.72 -5.37
CA VAL A 183 -17.12 -5.12 -6.52
C VAL A 183 -18.10 -4.58 -7.57
N GLU A 184 -19.22 -5.27 -7.76
CA GLU A 184 -20.28 -4.89 -8.71
C GLU A 184 -20.91 -3.53 -8.41
N ASN A 185 -20.78 -3.04 -7.19
CA ASN A 185 -21.34 -1.75 -6.75
C ASN A 185 -20.36 -0.58 -6.92
N LEU A 186 -19.15 -0.83 -7.43
CA LEU A 186 -18.10 0.20 -7.52
C LEU A 186 -18.13 0.97 -8.83
N LYS A 187 -18.61 0.37 -9.92
CA LYS A 187 -18.60 1.00 -11.24
C LYS A 187 -19.31 2.35 -11.24
N GLY A 188 -18.62 3.39 -11.71
CA GLY A 188 -19.14 4.75 -11.81
C GLY A 188 -19.18 5.53 -10.48
N LYS A 189 -18.71 4.95 -9.36
CA LYS A 189 -18.52 5.71 -8.14
C LYS A 189 -17.44 6.75 -8.31
N LYS A 190 -17.68 7.94 -7.82
CA LYS A 190 -16.76 9.07 -7.92
C LYS A 190 -15.79 9.11 -6.75
N VAL A 191 -14.52 9.16 -7.04
CA VAL A 191 -13.42 9.23 -6.07
C VAL A 191 -12.68 10.55 -6.23
N ALA A 192 -12.61 11.34 -5.17
CA ALA A 192 -11.77 12.53 -5.10
C ALA A 192 -10.44 12.17 -4.39
N MET A 193 -9.39 11.91 -5.16
CA MET A 193 -8.02 11.85 -4.63
C MET A 193 -7.44 13.25 -4.67
N THR A 194 -7.30 13.90 -3.53
CA THR A 194 -6.90 15.30 -3.50
C THR A 194 -5.64 15.53 -2.67
N TRP A 195 -4.81 16.46 -3.13
CA TRP A 195 -3.82 17.03 -2.25
C TRP A 195 -4.52 17.70 -1.06
N ALA A 196 -3.89 17.71 0.09
CA ALA A 196 -4.33 18.45 1.26
C ALA A 196 -3.13 19.03 1.99
N TYR A 197 -3.33 20.17 2.67
CA TYR A 197 -2.27 20.89 3.36
C TYR A 197 -1.69 20.08 4.52
N SER A 198 -0.38 20.04 4.60
CA SER A 198 0.37 19.51 5.74
C SER A 198 1.48 20.48 6.13
N PRO A 199 1.77 20.63 7.42
CA PRO A 199 2.95 21.36 7.88
C PRO A 199 4.28 20.62 7.60
N SER A 200 4.23 19.45 6.99
CA SER A 200 5.36 18.64 6.54
C SER A 200 5.60 18.80 5.03
N TYR A 201 6.85 18.68 4.58
CA TYR A 201 7.20 18.91 3.17
C TYR A 201 7.47 17.64 2.37
N GLY A 202 7.86 16.55 3.00
CA GLY A 202 8.46 15.38 2.35
C GLY A 202 7.55 14.17 2.23
N GLN A 203 6.23 14.34 2.15
CA GLN A 203 5.28 13.23 2.07
C GLN A 203 5.40 12.47 0.73
N PRO A 204 5.40 11.11 0.77
CA PRO A 204 5.61 10.30 -0.43
C PRO A 204 4.47 10.39 -1.46
N LEU A 205 4.81 10.23 -2.74
CA LEU A 205 3.89 10.16 -3.89
C LEU A 205 3.16 8.83 -4.01
N SER A 206 3.70 7.76 -3.44
CA SER A 206 3.24 6.39 -3.66
C SER A 206 1.78 6.13 -3.26
N VAL A 207 1.22 6.90 -2.31
CA VAL A 207 -0.19 6.75 -1.91
C VAL A 207 -1.15 7.31 -2.96
N PRO A 208 -1.07 8.60 -3.37
CA PRO A 208 -1.95 9.09 -4.43
C PRO A 208 -1.76 8.31 -5.74
N GLN A 209 -0.54 7.91 -6.07
CA GLN A 209 -0.24 7.10 -7.24
C GLN A 209 -0.90 5.71 -7.18
N GLY A 210 -0.79 5.01 -6.05
CA GLY A 210 -1.45 3.72 -5.85
C GLY A 210 -2.97 3.83 -5.92
N VAL A 211 -3.57 4.92 -5.40
CA VAL A 211 -5.02 5.15 -5.47
C VAL A 211 -5.47 5.35 -6.91
N ILE A 212 -4.87 6.27 -7.67
CA ILE A 212 -5.30 6.51 -9.06
C ILE A 212 -5.05 5.28 -9.96
N GLY A 213 -3.94 4.54 -9.72
CA GLY A 213 -3.60 3.34 -10.47
C GLY A 213 -4.53 2.15 -10.19
N LEU A 214 -5.02 2.01 -8.95
CA LEU A 214 -5.86 0.88 -8.58
C LEU A 214 -7.36 1.17 -8.74
N PHE A 215 -7.85 2.33 -8.29
CA PHE A 215 -9.29 2.62 -8.24
C PHE A 215 -9.91 2.76 -9.64
N THR A 216 -9.19 3.35 -10.59
CA THR A 216 -9.63 3.40 -12.00
C THR A 216 -9.81 2.02 -12.61
N ARG A 217 -9.05 1.02 -12.16
CA ARG A 217 -9.14 -0.38 -12.59
C ARG A 217 -10.46 -1.05 -12.20
N PHE A 218 -11.09 -0.58 -11.11
CA PHE A 218 -12.38 -1.08 -10.64
C PHE A 218 -13.58 -0.33 -11.24
N GLY A 219 -13.37 0.39 -12.33
CA GLY A 219 -14.44 1.11 -13.03
C GLY A 219 -14.90 2.36 -12.28
N MET A 220 -14.13 2.85 -11.31
CA MET A 220 -14.46 4.05 -10.54
C MET A 220 -13.97 5.29 -11.28
N ASP A 221 -14.76 6.38 -11.22
CA ASP A 221 -14.40 7.67 -11.80
C ASP A 221 -13.51 8.44 -10.82
N VAL A 222 -12.24 8.59 -11.12
CA VAL A 222 -11.25 9.20 -10.23
C VAL A 222 -10.89 10.61 -10.68
N THR A 223 -11.06 11.58 -9.80
CA THR A 223 -10.55 12.94 -9.96
C THR A 223 -9.31 13.13 -9.10
N LEU A 224 -8.17 13.39 -9.72
CA LEU A 224 -6.94 13.82 -9.04
C LEU A 224 -6.93 15.35 -8.97
N ALA A 225 -6.98 15.89 -7.75
CA ALA A 225 -6.98 17.33 -7.54
C ALA A 225 -5.79 17.76 -6.68
N HIS A 226 -5.08 18.78 -7.14
CA HIS A 226 -3.96 19.37 -6.42
C HIS A 226 -3.73 20.82 -6.84
N PRO A 227 -3.07 21.67 -6.02
CA PRO A 227 -2.62 22.98 -6.46
C PRO A 227 -1.69 22.87 -7.68
N GLU A 228 -1.58 23.92 -8.45
CA GLU A 228 -0.64 23.97 -9.57
C GLU A 228 0.79 23.66 -9.11
N GLY A 229 1.49 22.78 -9.84
CA GLY A 229 2.87 22.38 -9.53
C GLY A 229 2.99 21.20 -8.54
N TYR A 230 1.89 20.59 -8.08
CA TYR A 230 1.91 19.40 -7.19
C TYR A 230 1.63 18.10 -7.95
N ASP A 231 2.07 18.02 -9.21
CA ASP A 231 1.85 16.85 -10.04
C ASP A 231 2.48 15.56 -9.47
N VAL A 232 1.85 14.44 -9.76
CA VAL A 232 2.37 13.10 -9.53
C VAL A 232 3.20 12.63 -10.75
N MET A 233 3.73 11.42 -10.73
CA MET A 233 4.48 10.86 -11.86
C MET A 233 3.59 10.73 -13.10
N PRO A 234 4.01 11.27 -14.27
CA PRO A 234 3.24 11.17 -15.52
C PRO A 234 2.95 9.73 -15.96
N GLU A 235 3.87 8.80 -15.68
CA GLU A 235 3.73 7.38 -16.01
C GLU A 235 2.57 6.73 -15.26
N VAL A 236 2.32 7.15 -14.01
CA VAL A 236 1.21 6.62 -13.21
C VAL A 236 -0.13 7.23 -13.65
N GLU A 237 -0.15 8.49 -14.07
CA GLU A 237 -1.34 9.06 -14.72
C GLU A 237 -1.69 8.31 -16.01
N GLU A 238 -0.69 7.87 -16.77
CA GLU A 238 -0.90 7.06 -17.98
C GLU A 238 -1.48 5.68 -17.64
N VAL A 239 -1.03 5.05 -16.53
CA VAL A 239 -1.66 3.83 -16.01
C VAL A 239 -3.15 4.05 -15.74
N ALA A 240 -3.50 5.15 -15.07
CA ALA A 240 -4.90 5.49 -14.78
C ALA A 240 -5.71 5.70 -16.08
N ARG A 241 -5.17 6.38 -17.10
CA ARG A 241 -5.84 6.57 -18.40
C ARG A 241 -6.08 5.24 -19.14
N LYS A 242 -5.08 4.37 -19.19
CA LYS A 242 -5.21 3.03 -19.79
C LYS A 242 -6.25 2.17 -19.06
N ASN A 243 -6.31 2.25 -17.74
CA ASN A 243 -7.37 1.60 -16.98
C ASN A 243 -8.76 2.13 -17.37
N CYS A 244 -8.91 3.44 -17.54
CA CYS A 244 -10.18 4.04 -17.95
C CYS A 244 -10.63 3.54 -19.31
N GLU A 245 -9.72 3.42 -20.28
CA GLU A 245 -10.01 2.84 -21.59
C GLU A 245 -10.48 1.38 -21.50
N LYS A 246 -9.80 0.59 -20.67
CA LYS A 246 -10.07 -0.84 -20.50
C LYS A 246 -11.35 -1.14 -19.70
N TYR A 247 -11.61 -0.40 -18.63
CA TYR A 247 -12.67 -0.73 -17.67
C TYR A 247 -13.88 0.23 -17.75
N GLY A 248 -13.81 1.25 -18.63
CA GLY A 248 -14.90 2.19 -18.84
C GLY A 248 -15.11 3.17 -17.69
N SER A 249 -14.07 3.47 -16.93
CA SER A 249 -14.02 4.52 -15.90
C SER A 249 -13.56 5.86 -16.50
N LYS A 250 -13.47 6.90 -15.66
CA LYS A 250 -12.95 8.21 -16.05
C LYS A 250 -11.82 8.61 -15.13
N PHE A 251 -10.80 9.25 -15.69
CA PHE A 251 -9.73 9.90 -14.94
C PHE A 251 -9.67 11.38 -15.34
N HIS A 252 -9.81 12.26 -14.35
CA HIS A 252 -9.81 13.70 -14.52
C HIS A 252 -8.80 14.35 -13.59
N LYS A 253 -8.17 15.46 -14.06
CA LYS A 253 -7.30 16.31 -13.23
C LYS A 253 -7.91 17.69 -13.09
N THR A 254 -7.79 18.28 -11.90
CA THR A 254 -8.23 19.64 -11.64
C THR A 254 -7.35 20.32 -10.60
N ASN A 255 -7.29 21.64 -10.63
CA ASN A 255 -6.67 22.47 -9.57
C ASN A 255 -7.72 23.01 -8.58
N SER A 256 -8.86 22.33 -8.43
CA SER A 256 -9.92 22.69 -7.51
C SER A 256 -10.34 21.50 -6.65
N MET A 257 -10.09 21.59 -5.35
CA MET A 257 -10.57 20.57 -4.38
C MET A 257 -12.11 20.51 -4.36
N ALA A 258 -12.78 21.67 -4.45
CA ALA A 258 -14.23 21.74 -4.48
C ALA A 258 -14.84 21.04 -5.70
N GLU A 259 -14.20 21.17 -6.88
CA GLU A 259 -14.63 20.45 -8.09
C GLU A 259 -14.50 18.95 -7.91
N ALA A 260 -13.39 18.48 -7.33
CA ALA A 260 -13.18 17.05 -7.08
C ALA A 260 -14.15 16.48 -6.05
N PHE A 261 -14.49 17.25 -5.00
CA PHE A 261 -15.46 16.84 -3.96
C PHE A 261 -16.90 16.81 -4.43
N LYS A 262 -17.25 17.58 -5.48
CA LYS A 262 -18.62 17.69 -5.96
C LYS A 262 -19.20 16.34 -6.35
N ASP A 263 -20.25 15.93 -5.63
CA ASP A 263 -20.96 14.64 -5.79
C ASP A 263 -20.04 13.40 -5.65
N ALA A 264 -18.89 13.51 -4.97
CA ALA A 264 -18.00 12.38 -4.72
C ALA A 264 -18.65 11.36 -3.77
N ASP A 265 -18.51 10.07 -4.08
CA ASP A 265 -18.87 8.94 -3.19
C ASP A 265 -17.75 8.66 -2.17
N ILE A 266 -16.51 8.97 -2.52
CA ILE A 266 -15.31 8.75 -1.71
C ILE A 266 -14.41 9.99 -1.80
N VAL A 267 -13.83 10.42 -0.68
CA VAL A 267 -12.81 11.45 -0.61
C VAL A 267 -11.53 10.90 0.05
N TYR A 268 -10.39 11.20 -0.52
CA TYR A 268 -9.07 10.82 -0.02
C TYR A 268 -8.14 12.04 -0.01
N PRO A 269 -8.29 12.95 0.95
CA PRO A 269 -7.42 14.12 1.09
C PRO A 269 -6.10 13.71 1.74
N LYS A 270 -4.97 13.94 1.05
CA LYS A 270 -3.64 13.52 1.50
C LYS A 270 -2.57 14.47 1.00
N SER A 271 -1.66 14.88 1.85
CA SER A 271 -0.48 15.66 1.44
C SER A 271 0.54 14.79 0.71
N TRP A 272 1.20 15.36 -0.30
CA TRP A 272 2.39 14.81 -0.94
C TRP A 272 3.30 15.93 -1.45
N ALA A 273 4.59 15.65 -1.61
CA ALA A 273 5.51 16.50 -2.33
C ALA A 273 5.35 16.27 -3.84
N SER A 274 5.47 17.31 -4.66
CA SER A 274 5.37 17.17 -6.12
C SER A 274 6.47 16.27 -6.68
N TYR A 275 6.20 15.63 -7.81
CA TYR A 275 7.19 14.80 -8.50
C TYR A 275 8.49 15.56 -8.79
N ALA A 276 8.38 16.81 -9.31
CA ALA A 276 9.55 17.66 -9.56
C ALA A 276 10.36 17.96 -8.28
N ALA A 277 9.70 18.23 -7.16
CA ALA A 277 10.39 18.46 -5.89
C ALA A 277 11.08 17.18 -5.38
N MET A 278 10.47 16.02 -5.57
CA MET A 278 11.07 14.73 -5.20
C MET A 278 12.27 14.38 -6.08
N GLU A 279 12.24 14.69 -7.38
CA GLU A 279 13.40 14.55 -8.28
C GLU A 279 14.57 15.47 -7.86
N GLU A 280 14.27 16.73 -7.52
CA GLU A 280 15.29 17.68 -7.02
C GLU A 280 15.90 17.18 -5.72
N ARG A 281 15.08 16.70 -4.78
CA ARG A 281 15.53 16.10 -3.51
C ARG A 281 16.48 14.93 -3.72
N THR A 282 16.14 14.02 -4.64
CA THR A 282 16.98 12.86 -4.98
C THR A 282 18.35 13.30 -5.53
N LYS A 283 18.38 14.31 -6.41
CA LYS A 283 19.62 14.83 -7.00
C LYS A 283 20.52 15.49 -5.93
N LEU A 284 19.94 16.32 -5.05
CA LEU A 284 20.66 16.96 -3.96
C LEU A 284 21.23 15.92 -2.97
N TYR A 285 20.42 14.92 -2.63
CA TYR A 285 20.88 13.84 -1.76
C TYR A 285 22.04 13.04 -2.38
N ALA A 286 21.93 12.68 -3.65
CA ALA A 286 22.98 11.96 -4.38
C ALA A 286 24.29 12.77 -4.49
N ALA A 287 24.20 14.10 -4.55
CA ALA A 287 25.32 15.02 -4.53
C ALA A 287 25.91 15.26 -3.13
N GLY A 288 25.25 14.79 -2.07
CA GLY A 288 25.61 15.08 -0.67
C GLY A 288 25.43 16.57 -0.27
N ASP A 289 24.60 17.30 -1.02
CA ASP A 289 24.35 18.73 -0.84
C ASP A 289 23.33 18.99 0.28
N LYS A 290 23.82 19.05 1.51
CA LYS A 290 22.99 19.29 2.70
C LYS A 290 22.37 20.68 2.71
N GLU A 291 23.13 21.71 2.26
CA GLU A 291 22.63 23.09 2.21
C GLU A 291 21.50 23.23 1.18
N GLY A 292 21.63 22.55 0.03
CA GLY A 292 20.58 22.47 -0.98
C GLY A 292 19.33 21.76 -0.48
N ILE A 293 19.48 20.68 0.29
CA ILE A 293 18.33 19.97 0.92
C ILE A 293 17.62 20.89 1.91
N ASP A 294 18.34 21.59 2.79
CA ASP A 294 17.75 22.51 3.76
C ASP A 294 17.04 23.70 3.06
N ALA A 295 17.61 24.20 1.96
CA ALA A 295 17.01 25.26 1.16
C ALA A 295 15.74 24.77 0.45
N LEU A 296 15.74 23.55 -0.10
CA LEU A 296 14.58 22.91 -0.70
C LEU A 296 13.46 22.75 0.33
N GLU A 297 13.77 22.23 1.52
CA GLU A 297 12.79 22.08 2.61
C GLU A 297 12.09 23.39 2.94
N LYS A 298 12.86 24.47 3.17
CA LYS A 298 12.32 25.79 3.48
C LYS A 298 11.41 26.31 2.37
N ARG A 299 11.82 26.12 1.10
CA ARG A 299 11.03 26.52 -0.07
C ARG A 299 9.71 25.75 -0.15
N LEU A 300 9.74 24.43 0.03
CA LEU A 300 8.54 23.58 -0.05
C LEU A 300 7.57 23.84 1.10
N LEU A 301 8.06 24.09 2.32
CA LEU A 301 7.23 24.50 3.44
C LEU A 301 6.55 25.84 3.18
N ALA A 302 7.28 26.82 2.63
CA ALA A 302 6.72 28.12 2.26
C ALA A 302 5.69 28.00 1.11
N GLN A 303 5.90 27.09 0.17
CA GLN A 303 4.96 26.79 -0.91
C GLN A 303 3.69 26.14 -0.35
N ASN A 304 3.81 25.10 0.48
CA ASN A 304 2.67 24.47 1.14
C ASN A 304 1.82 25.47 1.92
N ALA A 305 2.45 26.40 2.63
CA ALA A 305 1.77 27.41 3.43
C ALA A 305 0.87 28.36 2.62
N GLN A 306 1.02 28.41 1.29
CA GLN A 306 0.14 29.20 0.40
C GLN A 306 -1.17 28.48 0.07
N HIS A 307 -1.30 27.20 0.44
CA HIS A 307 -2.41 26.32 0.09
C HIS A 307 -3.10 25.74 1.33
N LYS A 308 -3.18 26.48 2.42
CA LYS A 308 -3.83 26.07 3.67
C LYS A 308 -5.35 25.89 3.53
N ASP A 309 -5.93 26.47 2.49
CA ASP A 309 -7.32 26.29 2.08
C ASP A 309 -7.62 24.91 1.48
N TRP A 310 -6.59 24.14 1.13
CA TRP A 310 -6.72 22.75 0.72
C TRP A 310 -6.82 21.84 1.94
N ALA A 311 -7.98 21.83 2.56
CA ALA A 311 -8.27 21.01 3.73
C ALA A 311 -9.66 20.38 3.62
N CYS A 312 -9.80 19.16 4.09
CA CYS A 312 -11.08 18.47 4.16
C CYS A 312 -11.90 19.00 5.35
N THR A 313 -12.62 20.10 5.11
CA THR A 313 -13.47 20.76 6.11
C THR A 313 -14.90 20.23 6.07
N GLU A 314 -15.71 20.60 7.08
CA GLU A 314 -17.15 20.34 7.08
C GLU A 314 -17.85 20.95 5.84
N GLU A 315 -17.42 22.15 5.42
CA GLU A 315 -17.99 22.81 4.24
C GLU A 315 -17.62 22.05 2.95
N MET A 316 -16.40 21.55 2.85
CA MET A 316 -15.99 20.72 1.72
C MET A 316 -16.78 19.41 1.69
N MET A 317 -17.00 18.77 2.84
CA MET A 317 -17.78 17.52 2.91
C MET A 317 -19.24 17.71 2.47
N LYS A 318 -19.83 18.88 2.66
CA LYS A 318 -21.20 19.19 2.16
C LYS A 318 -21.32 19.15 0.64
N LEU A 319 -20.21 19.33 -0.10
CA LEU A 319 -20.19 19.24 -1.57
C LEU A 319 -20.27 17.81 -2.09
N THR A 320 -19.94 16.84 -1.26
CA THR A 320 -19.96 15.43 -1.62
C THR A 320 -21.37 14.89 -1.77
N LYS A 321 -21.51 13.69 -2.29
CA LYS A 321 -22.81 13.05 -2.47
C LYS A 321 -23.55 12.94 -1.13
N ASP A 322 -24.69 13.59 -1.05
CA ASP A 322 -25.52 13.70 0.18
C ASP A 322 -24.76 14.25 1.41
N GLY A 323 -23.59 14.91 1.21
CA GLY A 323 -22.70 15.34 2.28
C GLY A 323 -22.07 14.20 3.08
N LYS A 324 -22.02 12.96 2.53
CA LYS A 324 -21.70 11.72 3.26
C LYS A 324 -20.70 10.83 2.53
N ALA A 325 -19.83 11.39 1.67
CA ALA A 325 -18.78 10.60 1.05
C ALA A 325 -17.94 9.83 2.09
N LEU A 326 -17.55 8.61 1.76
CA LEU A 326 -16.63 7.85 2.58
C LEU A 326 -15.27 8.57 2.62
N TYR A 327 -14.82 8.94 3.81
CA TYR A 327 -13.50 9.52 4.03
C TYR A 327 -12.47 8.41 4.18
N LEU A 328 -11.42 8.44 3.36
CA LEU A 328 -10.26 7.54 3.42
C LEU A 328 -8.98 8.32 3.74
N HIS A 329 -8.05 7.67 4.42
CA HIS A 329 -6.71 8.19 4.66
C HIS A 329 -5.74 7.05 5.01
N CYS A 330 -4.49 7.16 4.56
CA CYS A 330 -3.45 6.16 4.87
C CYS A 330 -2.89 6.25 6.29
N LEU A 331 -3.19 7.33 7.01
CA LEU A 331 -2.69 7.65 8.36
C LEU A 331 -1.13 7.70 8.46
N PRO A 332 -0.57 8.52 9.35
CA PRO A 332 -1.29 9.48 10.19
C PRO A 332 -1.87 10.61 9.35
N ALA A 333 -2.97 11.18 9.79
CA ALA A 333 -3.51 12.43 9.22
C ALA A 333 -3.05 13.64 10.04
N ASP A 334 -2.80 14.75 9.35
CA ASP A 334 -2.62 16.04 10.01
C ASP A 334 -4.00 16.63 10.30
N ILE A 335 -4.42 16.51 11.56
CA ILE A 335 -5.76 16.87 12.01
C ILE A 335 -5.74 18.26 12.61
N THR A 336 -6.48 19.19 11.99
CA THR A 336 -6.60 20.58 12.44
C THR A 336 -7.13 20.66 13.87
N GLY A 337 -6.40 21.37 14.71
CA GLY A 337 -6.75 21.60 16.12
C GLY A 337 -6.48 20.41 17.06
N LEU A 338 -5.93 19.29 16.53
CA LEU A 338 -5.57 18.11 17.33
C LEU A 338 -4.07 17.79 17.21
N SER A 339 -3.59 17.42 16.03
CA SER A 339 -2.18 17.08 15.80
C SER A 339 -1.36 18.26 15.27
N CYS A 340 -2.02 19.27 14.72
CA CYS A 340 -1.42 20.49 14.20
C CYS A 340 -2.42 21.66 14.27
N ALA A 341 -1.94 22.89 14.07
CA ALA A 341 -2.82 24.07 14.06
C ALA A 341 -3.74 24.09 12.83
N GLU A 342 -3.18 23.73 11.66
CA GLU A 342 -3.87 23.61 10.39
C GLU A 342 -3.32 22.38 9.66
N GLY A 343 -4.18 21.55 9.08
CA GLY A 343 -3.79 20.27 8.47
C GLY A 343 -4.74 19.79 7.39
N GLU A 344 -4.63 18.51 7.07
CA GLU A 344 -5.32 17.84 5.97
C GLU A 344 -6.85 17.78 6.16
N VAL A 345 -7.31 17.74 7.42
CA VAL A 345 -8.71 17.47 7.75
C VAL A 345 -9.11 18.14 9.06
N ASP A 346 -10.37 18.64 9.13
CA ASP A 346 -10.96 19.11 10.38
C ASP A 346 -11.18 17.98 11.37
N ASN A 347 -10.95 18.25 12.66
CA ASN A 347 -11.16 17.26 13.73
C ASN A 347 -12.59 16.68 13.73
N SER A 348 -13.62 17.49 13.49
CA SER A 348 -15.01 17.03 13.46
C SER A 348 -15.29 16.05 12.31
N VAL A 349 -14.69 16.27 11.14
CA VAL A 349 -14.75 15.35 10.00
C VAL A 349 -14.03 14.06 10.34
N PHE A 350 -12.80 14.16 10.86
CA PHE A 350 -12.01 12.98 11.22
C PHE A 350 -12.73 12.10 12.25
N ASP A 351 -13.26 12.69 13.32
CA ASP A 351 -13.98 11.96 14.37
C ASP A 351 -15.22 11.25 13.87
N ARG A 352 -15.95 11.86 12.93
CA ARG A 352 -17.13 11.25 12.31
C ARG A 352 -16.80 9.96 11.57
N TYR A 353 -15.61 9.87 10.96
CA TYR A 353 -15.18 8.72 10.15
C TYR A 353 -14.19 7.79 10.86
N ILE A 354 -13.90 8.01 12.15
CA ILE A 354 -12.86 7.24 12.87
C ILE A 354 -13.10 5.72 12.82
N VAL A 355 -14.35 5.27 12.91
CA VAL A 355 -14.68 3.84 12.86
C VAL A 355 -14.40 3.23 11.48
N PRO A 356 -14.98 3.73 10.36
CA PRO A 356 -14.67 3.18 9.05
C PRO A 356 -13.20 3.37 8.66
N LEU A 357 -12.57 4.48 9.08
CA LEU A 357 -11.17 4.75 8.81
C LEU A 357 -10.21 3.76 9.50
N TYR A 358 -10.46 3.44 10.77
CA TYR A 358 -9.64 2.45 11.47
C TYR A 358 -9.96 1.03 11.00
N LYS A 359 -11.19 0.78 10.53
CA LYS A 359 -11.53 -0.46 9.82
C LYS A 359 -10.74 -0.60 8.53
N GLN A 360 -10.63 0.45 7.71
CA GLN A 360 -9.76 0.51 6.53
C GLN A 360 -8.32 0.06 6.86
N ALA A 361 -7.72 0.65 7.90
CA ALA A 361 -6.37 0.31 8.33
C ALA A 361 -6.21 -1.17 8.74
N SER A 362 -7.28 -1.78 9.26
CA SER A 362 -7.26 -3.18 9.76
C SER A 362 -7.15 -4.24 8.68
N TYR A 363 -7.36 -3.90 7.40
CA TYR A 363 -7.21 -4.83 6.28
C TYR A 363 -5.76 -5.08 5.87
N LYS A 364 -4.85 -4.14 6.16
CA LYS A 364 -3.45 -4.20 5.70
C LYS A 364 -2.71 -5.48 6.11
N PRO A 365 -2.78 -6.00 7.34
CA PRO A 365 -2.14 -7.26 7.70
C PRO A 365 -2.63 -8.44 6.85
N TYR A 366 -3.91 -8.49 6.51
CA TYR A 366 -4.49 -9.57 5.70
C TYR A 366 -4.11 -9.47 4.23
N ILE A 367 -4.00 -8.25 3.69
CA ILE A 367 -3.47 -8.02 2.33
C ILE A 367 -2.02 -8.50 2.23
N ILE A 368 -1.17 -8.13 3.18
CA ILE A 368 0.23 -8.59 3.20
C ILE A 368 0.29 -10.12 3.37
N ALA A 369 -0.52 -10.70 4.26
CA ALA A 369 -0.59 -12.14 4.43
C ALA A 369 -1.04 -12.84 3.15
N ALA A 370 -2.00 -12.31 2.42
CA ALA A 370 -2.45 -12.84 1.14
C ALA A 370 -1.36 -12.76 0.06
N MET A 371 -0.59 -11.67 0.00
CA MET A 371 0.56 -11.54 -0.91
C MET A 371 1.59 -12.63 -0.62
N ILE A 372 1.95 -12.84 0.66
CA ILE A 372 2.89 -13.90 1.07
C ILE A 372 2.32 -15.28 0.74
N PHE A 373 1.05 -15.52 1.08
CA PHE A 373 0.36 -16.79 0.85
C PHE A 373 0.40 -17.18 -0.63
N MET A 374 -0.01 -16.27 -1.52
CA MET A 374 -0.04 -16.51 -2.96
C MET A 374 1.36 -16.71 -3.57
N ALA A 375 2.38 -16.05 -3.01
CA ALA A 375 3.75 -16.19 -3.49
C ALA A 375 4.47 -17.44 -2.96
N GLN A 376 4.08 -17.98 -1.81
CA GLN A 376 4.81 -19.07 -1.15
C GLN A 376 4.04 -20.41 -1.12
N VAL A 377 2.72 -20.40 -1.27
CA VAL A 377 1.90 -21.61 -1.24
C VAL A 377 1.65 -22.09 -2.66
N LYS A 378 2.17 -23.28 -3.01
CA LYS A 378 2.09 -23.83 -4.36
C LYS A 378 0.66 -24.16 -4.82
N ASP A 379 -0.17 -24.64 -3.90
CA ASP A 379 -1.57 -24.94 -4.13
C ASP A 379 -2.44 -24.18 -3.11
N PRO A 380 -2.72 -22.88 -3.39
CA PRO A 380 -3.43 -22.03 -2.44
C PRO A 380 -4.90 -22.47 -2.23
N VAL A 381 -5.54 -23.05 -3.23
CA VAL A 381 -6.92 -23.54 -3.13
C VAL A 381 -6.99 -24.72 -2.15
N LYS A 382 -6.13 -25.71 -2.33
CA LYS A 382 -6.03 -26.86 -1.44
C LYS A 382 -5.70 -26.42 -0.01
N ALA A 383 -4.73 -25.53 0.15
CA ALA A 383 -4.33 -25.04 1.47
C ALA A 383 -5.49 -24.33 2.21
N LEU A 384 -6.29 -23.49 1.54
CA LEU A 384 -7.47 -22.87 2.15
C LEU A 384 -8.53 -23.90 2.56
N MET A 385 -8.78 -24.95 1.75
CA MET A 385 -9.70 -26.03 2.07
C MET A 385 -9.23 -26.80 3.31
N GLU A 386 -7.95 -27.17 3.38
CA GLU A 386 -7.37 -27.88 4.52
C GLU A 386 -7.42 -27.03 5.81
N LEU A 387 -7.13 -25.73 5.72
CA LEU A 387 -7.27 -24.82 6.85
C LEU A 387 -8.72 -24.71 7.34
N ASP A 388 -9.69 -24.74 6.45
CA ASP A 388 -11.11 -24.75 6.84
C ASP A 388 -11.53 -26.04 7.54
N GLU A 389 -11.00 -27.19 7.13
CA GLU A 389 -11.29 -28.49 7.72
C GLU A 389 -10.53 -28.75 9.03
N THR A 390 -9.41 -28.05 9.27
CA THR A 390 -8.59 -28.27 10.47
C THR A 390 -9.37 -28.08 11.77
N LYS A 391 -9.04 -28.87 12.79
CA LYS A 391 -9.52 -28.69 14.16
C LYS A 391 -8.60 -27.75 14.98
N ASP A 392 -7.48 -27.34 14.40
CA ASP A 392 -6.56 -26.44 15.06
C ASP A 392 -7.19 -25.08 15.28
N THR A 393 -7.14 -24.60 16.51
CA THR A 393 -7.71 -23.34 16.91
C THR A 393 -6.63 -22.33 17.26
N ARG A 394 -6.88 -21.06 16.99
CA ARG A 394 -5.99 -19.94 17.35
C ARG A 394 -5.97 -19.71 18.86
N LYS A 395 -7.14 -19.78 19.50
CA LYS A 395 -7.28 -19.69 20.96
C LYS A 395 -7.72 -21.05 21.48
N LYS A 396 -7.02 -21.57 22.46
CA LYS A 396 -7.32 -22.88 23.05
C LYS A 396 -8.27 -22.80 24.25
N PHE A 397 -8.43 -21.58 24.83
CA PHE A 397 -9.26 -21.32 26.00
C PHE A 397 -10.05 -20.04 25.81
#